data_6e7d19614bb1587f074dee1690d0b9e8
#
_entry.id   6e7d19614bb1587f074dee1690d0b9e8
#
_cell.length_a   1.000
_cell.length_b   1.000
_cell.length_c   1.000
_cell.angle_alpha   90.00
_cell.angle_beta   90.00
_cell.angle_gamma   90.00
#
_symmetry.space_group_name_H-M   'P 1'
#
loop_
_entity.id
_entity.type
_entity.pdbx_description
1 polymer ?
#
loop_
_entity_poly.entity_id
_entity_poly.type
_entity_poly.pdbx_seq_one_letter_code
_entity_poly.pdbx_strand_id
1 'polypeptide(L)'
;QSFVTLATNDSYVKGALVLGSSLQQYRTTRKLTALITPQVSDLMRRVLEKVFDEVVLVNVLDSGDSAHLALMKRPELGVTLTKLHCWELTQFSKCVFMDADTMVLSNIDELFEREELSAAPDPGWPDCFNSGVFVYRPSIETYNQLLQFATEKGSFDGKY
;
A
#
# COMPACT_ATOMS: atom_id res chain seq x y z
N GLN A 1 -12.56 5.29 7.18
CA GLN A 1 -12.25 4.28 6.17
C GLN A 1 -11.61 4.95 4.96
N SER A 2 -10.59 4.33 4.37
CA SER A 2 -9.88 4.88 3.22
C SER A 2 -9.44 3.80 2.24
N PHE A 3 -9.50 4.09 0.95
CA PHE A 3 -8.68 3.41 -0.06
C PHE A 3 -7.26 3.97 0.02
N VAL A 4 -6.27 3.09 -0.04
CA VAL A 4 -4.86 3.43 0.14
C VAL A 4 -4.06 2.89 -1.02
N THR A 5 -3.16 3.69 -1.57
CA THR A 5 -2.20 3.26 -2.59
C THR A 5 -0.79 3.71 -2.23
N LEU A 6 0.20 3.16 -2.91
CA LEU A 6 1.61 3.52 -2.75
C LEU A 6 2.21 3.91 -4.10
N ALA A 7 2.88 5.05 -4.14
CA ALA A 7 3.70 5.47 -5.28
C ALA A 7 5.13 5.76 -4.82
N THR A 8 6.08 4.94 -5.24
CA THR A 8 7.49 5.05 -4.82
C THR A 8 8.32 6.02 -5.67
N ASN A 9 7.82 6.43 -6.82
CA ASN A 9 8.46 7.39 -7.73
C ASN A 9 7.42 8.02 -8.68
N ASP A 10 7.84 9.00 -9.46
CA ASP A 10 6.97 9.75 -10.38
C ASP A 10 6.29 8.87 -11.43
N SER A 11 6.88 7.76 -11.83
CA SER A 11 6.27 6.83 -12.78
C SER A 11 5.04 6.15 -12.18
N TYR A 12 5.12 5.69 -10.94
CA TYR A 12 4.00 5.09 -10.21
C TYR A 12 2.92 6.09 -9.82
N VAL A 13 3.28 7.37 -9.65
CA VAL A 13 2.27 8.44 -9.40
C VAL A 13 1.25 8.51 -10.52
N LYS A 14 1.63 8.30 -11.78
CA LYS A 14 0.69 8.29 -12.91
C LYS A 14 -0.38 7.21 -12.74
N GLY A 15 0.02 6.01 -12.34
CA GLY A 15 -0.92 4.92 -12.03
C GLY A 15 -1.81 5.26 -10.84
N ALA A 16 -1.24 5.77 -9.76
CA ALA A 16 -2.00 6.19 -8.59
C ALA A 16 -3.06 7.26 -8.94
N LEU A 17 -2.74 8.22 -9.81
CA LEU A 17 -3.70 9.23 -10.29
C LEU A 17 -4.85 8.60 -11.08
N VAL A 18 -4.56 7.62 -11.93
CA VAL A 18 -5.60 6.87 -12.68
C VAL A 18 -6.48 6.10 -11.69
N LEU A 19 -5.89 5.41 -10.73
CA LEU A 19 -6.64 4.70 -9.68
C LEU A 19 -7.53 5.65 -8.89
N GLY A 20 -6.99 6.73 -8.34
CA GLY A 20 -7.75 7.71 -7.55
C GLY A 20 -8.89 8.35 -8.37
N SER A 21 -8.62 8.72 -9.63
CA SER A 21 -9.62 9.27 -10.53
C SER A 21 -10.73 8.25 -10.86
N SER A 22 -10.39 6.97 -11.02
CA SER A 22 -11.38 5.93 -11.27
C SER A 22 -12.28 5.68 -10.05
N LEU A 23 -11.73 5.71 -8.83
CA LEU A 23 -12.52 5.64 -7.59
C LEU A 23 -13.50 6.81 -7.49
N GLN A 24 -13.07 8.04 -7.79
CA GLN A 24 -13.93 9.23 -7.81
C GLN A 24 -15.00 9.13 -8.90
N GLN A 25 -14.65 8.67 -10.09
CA GLN A 25 -15.58 8.46 -11.21
C GLN A 25 -16.74 7.53 -10.82
N TYR A 26 -16.44 6.48 -10.08
CA TYR A 26 -17.44 5.52 -9.58
C TYR A 26 -18.00 5.89 -8.20
N ARG A 27 -17.84 7.17 -7.80
CA ARG A 27 -18.53 7.81 -6.67
C ARG A 27 -18.31 7.08 -5.34
N THR A 28 -17.06 6.72 -5.07
CA THR A 28 -16.73 6.25 -3.72
C THR A 28 -17.09 7.28 -2.67
N THR A 29 -17.59 6.82 -1.53
CA THR A 29 -17.86 7.66 -0.35
C THR A 29 -16.71 7.62 0.65
N ARG A 30 -15.65 6.88 0.35
CA ARG A 30 -14.50 6.68 1.23
C ARG A 30 -13.40 7.68 0.92
N LYS A 31 -12.55 7.93 1.91
CA LYS A 31 -11.34 8.73 1.72
C LYS A 31 -10.37 8.05 0.75
N LEU A 32 -9.56 8.85 0.10
CA LEU A 32 -8.46 8.41 -0.75
C LEU A 32 -7.13 8.84 -0.14
N THR A 33 -6.24 7.91 0.12
CA THR A 33 -4.93 8.17 0.71
C THR A 33 -3.82 7.65 -0.20
N ALA A 34 -2.84 8.48 -0.51
CA ALA A 34 -1.65 8.07 -1.23
C ALA A 34 -0.43 8.09 -0.30
N LEU A 35 0.24 6.97 -0.15
CA LEU A 35 1.56 6.89 0.45
C LEU A 35 2.59 7.20 -0.63
N ILE A 36 3.56 8.04 -0.34
CA ILE A 36 4.64 8.41 -1.26
C ILE A 36 5.99 8.32 -0.56
N THR A 37 7.04 8.08 -1.34
CA THR A 37 8.42 8.12 -0.86
C THR A 37 9.09 9.44 -1.21
N PRO A 38 10.28 9.75 -0.63
CA PRO A 38 11.06 10.94 -1.00
C PRO A 38 11.49 11.00 -2.47
N GLN A 39 11.37 9.90 -3.23
CA GLN A 39 11.68 9.86 -4.66
C GLN A 39 10.56 10.44 -5.55
N VAL A 40 9.41 10.73 -4.96
CA VAL A 40 8.31 11.44 -5.66
C VAL A 40 8.61 12.94 -5.65
N SER A 41 8.63 13.56 -6.84
CA SER A 41 8.91 14.99 -6.98
C SER A 41 7.80 15.85 -6.35
N ASP A 42 8.18 17.06 -5.91
CA ASP A 42 7.23 18.04 -5.36
C ASP A 42 6.09 18.37 -6.34
N LEU A 43 6.40 18.39 -7.63
CA LEU A 43 5.39 18.60 -8.66
C LEU A 43 4.34 17.50 -8.65
N MET A 44 4.77 16.25 -8.66
CA MET A 44 3.88 15.08 -8.65
C MET A 44 3.11 14.96 -7.34
N ARG A 45 3.74 15.31 -6.21
CA ARG A 45 3.05 15.40 -4.93
C ARG A 45 1.87 16.37 -4.98
N ARG A 46 2.07 17.58 -5.51
CA ARG A 46 0.99 18.58 -5.65
C ARG A 46 -0.13 18.11 -6.58
N VAL A 47 0.19 17.29 -7.57
CA VAL A 47 -0.84 16.70 -8.46
C VAL A 47 -1.64 15.65 -7.71
N LEU A 48 -0.99 14.79 -6.91
CA LEU A 48 -1.68 13.80 -6.05
C LEU A 48 -2.64 14.49 -5.06
N GLU A 49 -2.25 15.60 -4.44
CA GLU A 49 -3.06 16.39 -3.50
C GLU A 49 -4.37 16.93 -4.10
N LYS A 50 -4.50 16.93 -5.44
CA LYS A 50 -5.75 17.30 -6.12
C LYS A 50 -6.72 16.12 -6.27
N VAL A 51 -6.26 14.91 -6.14
CA VAL A 51 -7.04 13.68 -6.34
C VAL A 51 -7.26 12.94 -5.02
N PHE A 52 -6.25 12.92 -4.16
CA PHE A 52 -6.27 12.22 -2.88
C PHE A 52 -6.59 13.17 -1.74
N ASP A 53 -7.39 12.71 -0.77
CA ASP A 53 -7.72 13.49 0.44
C ASP A 53 -6.49 13.63 1.35
N GLU A 54 -5.61 12.62 1.37
CA GLU A 54 -4.38 12.60 2.15
C GLU A 54 -3.22 12.08 1.30
N VAL A 55 -2.08 12.78 1.36
CA VAL A 55 -0.81 12.35 0.77
C VAL A 55 0.22 12.27 1.88
N VAL A 56 0.64 11.06 2.21
CA VAL A 56 1.50 10.77 3.36
C VAL A 56 2.88 10.38 2.88
N LEU A 57 3.90 11.11 3.32
CA LEU A 57 5.29 10.77 3.08
C LEU A 57 5.70 9.63 4.01
N VAL A 58 6.14 8.52 3.44
CA VAL A 58 6.71 7.39 4.16
C VAL A 58 8.17 7.23 3.79
N ASN A 59 9.01 6.91 4.75
CA ASN A 59 10.40 6.62 4.46
C ASN A 59 10.51 5.22 3.86
N VAL A 60 11.29 5.09 2.77
CA VAL A 60 11.66 3.78 2.21
C VAL A 60 12.41 2.96 3.25
N LEU A 61 12.99 3.64 4.23
CA LEU A 61 13.80 3.13 5.31
C LEU A 61 13.68 4.08 6.50
N ASP A 62 12.59 4.03 7.25
CA ASP A 62 12.71 4.63 8.57
C ASP A 62 13.42 3.64 9.48
N SER A 63 14.54 4.13 9.90
CA SER A 63 15.64 3.51 10.58
C SER A 63 15.33 2.99 11.98
N GLY A 64 14.60 1.91 12.07
CA GLY A 64 14.99 0.94 13.06
C GLY A 64 16.14 0.14 12.44
N ASP A 65 17.28 0.05 13.09
CA ASP A 65 18.50 -0.61 12.59
C ASP A 65 18.28 -1.95 11.91
N SER A 66 17.22 -2.68 12.25
CA SER A 66 16.85 -3.98 11.69
C SER A 66 16.30 -3.91 10.27
N ALA A 67 15.49 -2.91 9.92
CA ALA A 67 14.94 -2.76 8.56
C ALA A 67 16.03 -2.32 7.58
N HIS A 68 16.93 -1.43 8.01
CA HIS A 68 18.09 -1.03 7.23
C HIS A 68 19.07 -2.20 6.99
N LEU A 69 19.32 -3.00 8.00
CA LEU A 69 20.15 -4.20 7.89
C LEU A 69 19.52 -5.27 6.99
N ALA A 70 18.20 -5.43 7.02
CA ALA A 70 17.47 -6.34 6.14
C ALA A 70 17.58 -5.92 4.68
N LEU A 71 17.44 -4.63 4.38
CA LEU A 71 17.57 -4.10 3.02
C LEU A 71 19.00 -4.12 2.49
N MET A 72 20.01 -3.90 3.34
CA MET A 72 21.41 -4.09 2.94
C MET A 72 21.71 -5.53 2.54
N LYS A 73 21.03 -6.52 3.18
CA LYS A 73 21.17 -7.93 2.87
C LYS A 73 20.26 -8.39 1.72
N ARG A 74 19.13 -7.70 1.51
CA ARG A 74 18.07 -8.09 0.59
C ARG A 74 17.37 -6.84 0.01
N PRO A 75 18.00 -6.15 -0.95
CA PRO A 75 17.47 -4.90 -1.53
C PRO A 75 16.11 -5.08 -2.23
N GLU A 76 15.77 -6.30 -2.66
CA GLU A 76 14.47 -6.65 -3.25
C GLU A 76 13.28 -6.47 -2.28
N LEU A 77 13.53 -6.44 -0.97
CA LEU A 77 12.49 -6.23 0.05
C LEU A 77 12.02 -4.77 0.14
N GLY A 78 12.73 -3.81 -0.49
CA GLY A 78 12.46 -2.39 -0.34
C GLY A 78 11.02 -1.99 -0.65
N VAL A 79 10.45 -2.45 -1.76
CA VAL A 79 9.06 -2.14 -2.15
C VAL A 79 8.06 -2.80 -1.21
N THR A 80 8.28 -4.07 -0.86
CA THR A 80 7.41 -4.83 0.04
C THR A 80 7.38 -4.20 1.43
N LEU A 81 8.54 -3.83 1.99
CA LEU A 81 8.61 -3.17 3.29
C LEU A 81 7.96 -1.79 3.27
N THR A 82 8.10 -1.04 2.17
CA THR A 82 7.44 0.26 2.01
C THR A 82 5.91 0.12 2.01
N LYS A 83 5.37 -0.95 1.40
CA LYS A 83 3.92 -1.23 1.42
C LYS A 83 3.40 -1.44 2.86
N LEU A 84 4.20 -2.02 3.75
CA LEU A 84 3.81 -2.25 5.15
C LEU A 84 3.47 -0.95 5.90
N HIS A 85 3.99 0.19 5.49
CA HIS A 85 3.62 1.48 6.08
C HIS A 85 2.11 1.78 6.04
N CYS A 86 1.33 1.09 5.20
CA CYS A 86 -0.11 1.27 5.19
C CYS A 86 -0.75 0.89 6.55
N TRP A 87 -0.15 -0.03 7.32
CA TRP A 87 -0.64 -0.38 8.66
C TRP A 87 -0.45 0.72 9.71
N GLU A 88 0.38 1.73 9.43
CA GLU A 88 0.58 2.88 10.33
C GLU A 88 -0.56 3.92 10.26
N LEU A 89 -1.48 3.81 9.29
CA LEU A 89 -2.59 4.74 9.08
C LEU A 89 -3.70 4.57 10.13
N THR A 90 -3.36 4.61 11.41
CA THR A 90 -4.25 4.31 12.55
C THR A 90 -5.38 5.32 12.75
N GLN A 91 -5.38 6.44 12.02
CA GLN A 91 -6.52 7.35 11.95
C GLN A 91 -7.74 6.73 11.25
N PHE A 92 -7.57 5.64 10.50
CA PHE A 92 -8.64 4.90 9.87
C PHE A 92 -8.94 3.58 10.58
N SER A 93 -10.22 3.26 10.73
CA SER A 93 -10.67 2.01 11.36
C SER A 93 -10.57 0.79 10.44
N LYS A 94 -10.57 0.99 9.14
CA LYS A 94 -10.43 -0.04 8.10
C LYS A 94 -9.97 0.60 6.81
N CYS A 95 -9.12 -0.06 6.08
CA CYS A 95 -8.60 0.38 4.79
C CYS A 95 -8.68 -0.74 3.74
N VAL A 96 -8.69 -0.32 2.47
CA VAL A 96 -8.48 -1.18 1.32
C VAL A 96 -7.23 -0.69 0.61
N PHE A 97 -6.18 -1.49 0.63
CA PHE A 97 -4.96 -1.22 -0.13
C PHE A 97 -5.17 -1.64 -1.59
N MET A 98 -4.69 -0.82 -2.51
CA MET A 98 -4.70 -1.08 -3.95
C MET A 98 -3.37 -0.66 -4.57
N ASP A 99 -2.71 -1.55 -5.30
CA ASP A 99 -1.50 -1.21 -6.04
C ASP A 99 -1.78 -0.11 -7.08
N ALA A 100 -0.78 0.75 -7.33
CA ALA A 100 -0.91 1.90 -8.23
C ALA A 100 -1.15 1.52 -9.71
N ASP A 101 -0.95 0.26 -10.07
CA ASP A 101 -1.23 -0.30 -11.41
C ASP A 101 -2.62 -0.95 -11.52
N THR A 102 -3.50 -0.69 -10.56
CA THR A 102 -4.90 -1.11 -10.59
C THR A 102 -5.82 0.00 -11.08
N MET A 103 -6.96 -0.37 -11.63
CA MET A 103 -8.00 0.56 -12.07
C MET A 103 -9.39 0.04 -11.68
N VAL A 104 -10.23 0.94 -11.17
CA VAL A 104 -11.59 0.61 -10.76
C VAL A 104 -12.55 0.75 -11.94
N LEU A 105 -13.41 -0.23 -12.14
CA LEU A 105 -14.39 -0.29 -13.23
C LEU A 105 -15.85 -0.18 -12.76
N SER A 106 -16.07 -0.19 -11.45
CA SER A 106 -17.39 0.01 -10.81
C SER A 106 -17.18 0.49 -9.37
N ASN A 107 -18.24 0.90 -8.68
CA ASN A 107 -18.14 1.20 -7.25
C ASN A 107 -17.79 -0.08 -6.48
N ILE A 108 -16.77 -0.01 -5.64
CA ILE A 108 -16.25 -1.13 -4.84
C ILE A 108 -16.24 -0.84 -3.33
N ASP A 109 -17.06 0.12 -2.88
CA ASP A 109 -17.15 0.46 -1.45
C ASP A 109 -17.60 -0.74 -0.60
N GLU A 110 -18.24 -1.77 -1.20
CA GLU A 110 -18.60 -3.02 -0.54
C GLU A 110 -17.39 -3.79 0.04
N LEU A 111 -16.17 -3.53 -0.45
CA LEU A 111 -14.97 -4.15 0.11
C LEU A 111 -14.78 -3.81 1.60
N PHE A 112 -15.26 -2.66 2.04
CA PHE A 112 -15.21 -2.28 3.45
C PHE A 112 -16.13 -3.11 4.37
N GLU A 113 -17.03 -3.91 3.81
CA GLU A 113 -17.87 -4.86 4.55
C GLU A 113 -17.12 -6.19 4.83
N ARG A 114 -16.04 -6.45 4.10
CA ARG A 114 -15.22 -7.65 4.28
C ARG A 114 -14.40 -7.57 5.58
N GLU A 115 -14.15 -8.76 6.16
CA GLU A 115 -13.25 -8.87 7.31
C GLU A 115 -11.78 -8.73 6.89
N GLU A 116 -10.93 -8.36 7.83
CA GLU A 116 -9.48 -8.44 7.63
C GLU A 116 -9.00 -9.88 7.90
N LEU A 117 -8.02 -10.41 7.22
CA LEU A 117 -7.49 -9.92 5.97
C LEU A 117 -8.29 -10.55 4.84
N SER A 118 -8.79 -9.76 3.91
CA SER A 118 -9.45 -10.27 2.70
C SER A 118 -8.66 -9.84 1.48
N ALA A 119 -8.31 -10.78 0.64
CA ALA A 119 -7.60 -10.57 -0.62
C ALA A 119 -8.01 -11.63 -1.64
N ALA A 120 -7.70 -11.40 -2.91
CA ALA A 120 -7.91 -12.41 -3.95
C ALA A 120 -6.82 -13.50 -3.87
N PRO A 121 -7.15 -14.77 -4.15
CA PRO A 121 -6.13 -15.81 -4.28
C PRO A 121 -5.21 -15.50 -5.45
N ASP A 122 -3.93 -15.86 -5.34
CA ASP A 122 -3.01 -15.75 -6.45
C ASP A 122 -3.32 -16.83 -7.51
N PRO A 123 -3.46 -16.47 -8.80
CA PRO A 123 -3.82 -17.44 -9.83
C PRO A 123 -2.72 -18.46 -10.14
N GLY A 124 -1.47 -18.16 -9.82
CA GLY A 124 -0.32 -19.07 -10.04
C GLY A 124 0.03 -19.93 -8.83
N TRP A 125 -0.38 -19.48 -7.64
CA TRP A 125 -0.07 -20.13 -6.35
C TRP A 125 -1.30 -20.10 -5.45
N PRO A 126 -2.18 -21.10 -5.53
CA PRO A 126 -3.47 -21.08 -4.84
C PRO A 126 -3.37 -21.04 -3.31
N ASP A 127 -2.22 -21.44 -2.75
CA ASP A 127 -1.96 -21.35 -1.30
C ASP A 127 -1.50 -19.95 -0.84
N CYS A 128 -1.34 -19.00 -1.78
CA CYS A 128 -0.96 -17.62 -1.53
C CYS A 128 -2.08 -16.67 -2.00
N PHE A 129 -2.14 -15.49 -1.41
CA PHE A 129 -3.01 -14.44 -1.91
C PHE A 129 -2.22 -13.40 -2.72
N ASN A 130 -2.90 -12.76 -3.67
CA ASN A 130 -2.35 -11.61 -4.39
C ASN A 130 -2.47 -10.35 -3.54
N SER A 131 -1.36 -9.69 -3.27
CA SER A 131 -1.30 -8.50 -2.41
C SER A 131 -1.58 -7.18 -3.15
N GLY A 132 -2.01 -7.24 -4.41
CA GLY A 132 -2.35 -6.04 -5.19
C GLY A 132 -3.62 -5.34 -4.73
N VAL A 133 -4.57 -6.08 -4.13
CA VAL A 133 -5.76 -5.53 -3.47
C VAL A 133 -6.05 -6.33 -2.21
N PHE A 134 -6.12 -5.68 -1.06
CA PHE A 134 -6.49 -6.33 0.19
C PHE A 134 -7.18 -5.40 1.19
N VAL A 135 -8.06 -5.97 1.99
CA VAL A 135 -8.78 -5.30 3.08
C VAL A 135 -8.02 -5.54 4.38
N TYR A 136 -7.77 -4.49 5.15
CA TYR A 136 -7.02 -4.58 6.40
C TYR A 136 -7.48 -3.54 7.44
N ARG A 137 -7.08 -3.74 8.69
CA ARG A 137 -7.24 -2.76 9.77
C ARG A 137 -5.86 -2.21 10.14
N PRO A 138 -5.62 -0.89 10.03
CA PRO A 138 -4.37 -0.30 10.48
C PRO A 138 -4.10 -0.59 11.96
N SER A 139 -2.85 -0.99 12.26
CA SER A 139 -2.40 -1.32 13.61
C SER A 139 -0.88 -1.25 13.68
N ILE A 140 -0.35 -0.45 14.60
CA ILE A 140 1.10 -0.36 14.83
C ILE A 140 1.67 -1.69 15.33
N GLU A 141 0.91 -2.43 16.12
CA GLU A 141 1.32 -3.76 16.57
C GLU A 141 1.49 -4.71 15.38
N THR A 142 0.50 -4.76 14.49
CA THR A 142 0.56 -5.59 13.26
C THR A 142 1.69 -5.13 12.36
N TYR A 143 1.89 -3.83 12.18
CA TYR A 143 3.02 -3.28 11.44
C TYR A 143 4.36 -3.81 11.95
N ASN A 144 4.59 -3.72 13.26
CA ASN A 144 5.83 -4.18 13.90
C ASN A 144 6.03 -5.70 13.76
N GLN A 145 4.97 -6.49 13.90
CA GLN A 145 5.02 -7.95 13.72
C GLN A 145 5.36 -8.34 12.28
N LEU A 146 4.74 -7.67 11.30
CA LEU A 146 5.01 -7.90 9.87
C LEU A 146 6.45 -7.51 9.51
N LEU A 147 6.93 -6.38 10.04
CA LEU A 147 8.29 -5.91 9.83
C LEU A 147 9.31 -6.90 10.42
N GLN A 148 9.09 -7.36 11.63
CA GLN A 148 9.94 -8.37 12.27
C GLN A 148 9.93 -9.67 11.45
N PHE A 149 8.77 -10.16 11.05
CA PHE A 149 8.66 -11.37 10.24
C PHE A 149 9.39 -11.25 8.90
N ALA A 150 9.24 -10.12 8.21
CA ALA A 150 9.92 -9.86 6.95
C ALA A 150 11.45 -9.80 7.10
N THR A 151 11.95 -9.28 8.23
CA THR A 151 13.39 -9.23 8.51
C THR A 151 13.97 -10.60 8.86
N GLU A 152 13.23 -11.44 9.58
CA GLU A 152 13.70 -12.75 10.03
C GLU A 152 13.59 -13.82 8.95
N LYS A 153 12.47 -13.87 8.22
CA LYS A 153 12.18 -14.95 7.26
C LYS A 153 12.27 -14.54 5.79
N GLY A 154 12.36 -13.26 5.54
CA GLY A 154 12.32 -12.70 4.20
C GLY A 154 10.91 -12.66 3.60
N SER A 155 10.74 -11.82 2.59
CA SER A 155 9.51 -11.77 1.80
C SER A 155 9.48 -12.92 0.80
N PHE A 156 8.30 -13.47 0.59
CA PHE A 156 8.04 -14.56 -0.35
C PHE A 156 7.86 -13.98 -1.77
N ASP A 157 8.91 -13.41 -2.35
CA ASP A 157 8.95 -13.20 -3.79
C ASP A 157 9.62 -14.42 -4.43
N GLY A 158 8.82 -15.47 -4.57
CA GLY A 158 8.95 -16.57 -5.53
C GLY A 158 10.33 -17.02 -5.96
N LYS A 159 11.31 -17.09 -5.07
CA LYS A 159 12.55 -17.85 -5.30
C LYS A 159 12.92 -18.57 -4.02
N TYR A 160 12.85 -19.90 -4.13
CA TYR A 160 13.31 -20.92 -3.18
C TYR A 160 14.57 -20.53 -2.43
#